data_de91cf3c179a43771b18860b4fa9030d
#
_entry.id   de91cf3c179a43771b18860b4fa9030d
#
_cell.length_a   1.000
_cell.length_b   1.000
_cell.length_c   1.000
_cell.angle_alpha   90.00
_cell.angle_beta   90.00
_cell.angle_gamma   90.00
#
_symmetry.space_group_name_H-M   'P 1'
#
loop_
_entity.id
_entity.type
_entity.pdbx_description
1 polymer ?
#
loop_
_entity_poly.entity_id
_entity_poly.type
_entity_poly.pdbx_seq_one_letter_code
_entity_poly.pdbx_strand_id
1 'polypeptide(L)'
;MKKWIISILMLAGLLAFSLQAFWVLPVSASPLDPQKDPAGSKPAASTTQIILVAPSDTDLGSPFTLIGALKDQTGAGIPEKSITFSVFGEYLTQTRTQADGTFNFQVNKDLAAGSYWLTASFNGAHLLDPSSANTVLNIKPAKVLVQTVPATAGIKFKMDERTFVTGENGLTSVQIYKVGTYRLEVLIDAFQAPEKQVKFGRWSEESYIPARDVRVPGNDVVQVGLNIFHQVKQTFVDLDGYPVDPSRISGITIKSAQGDVFNFTSPQTSWIPTSRTARREQGLEETKLQYSVISVMIDGSNVVNQAQQRFYANPNDNWTISLILYTLHIDARDGLFGSPVGKSVNLQFPDGHIKNYPLDKSATIDIHSLARGIYHVELDGTNGMNSNIPVALSRNQELSVKVITYLDMAVVSGISAAFALGLLFYGRPWLLHFLVKKKTAITQERTWKSIHEN
;
A
#
# COMPACT_ATOMS: atom_id res chain seq x y z
N MET A 1 -28.24 12.42 -29.95
CA MET A 1 -29.19 12.18 -31.08
C MET A 1 -29.40 10.69 -31.24
N LYS A 2 -30.69 10.32 -31.27
CA LYS A 2 -31.30 9.04 -31.72
C LYS A 2 -30.99 7.84 -30.82
N LYS A 3 -31.89 7.35 -30.08
CA LYS A 3 -33.29 6.84 -30.23
C LYS A 3 -33.22 5.40 -29.69
N TRP A 4 -33.86 5.08 -28.60
CA TRP A 4 -35.28 4.77 -28.43
C TRP A 4 -35.64 3.34 -28.87
N ILE A 5 -36.23 2.65 -27.89
CA ILE A 5 -37.46 1.84 -27.91
C ILE A 5 -37.24 0.35 -28.15
N ILE A 6 -37.66 -0.41 -27.15
CA ILE A 6 -38.65 -1.47 -27.12
C ILE A 6 -38.63 -2.02 -25.68
N SER A 7 -39.42 -1.63 -24.75
CA SER A 7 -40.86 -1.67 -24.54
C SER A 7 -41.45 -3.07 -24.54
N ILE A 8 -41.83 -3.47 -23.33
CA ILE A 8 -43.16 -3.94 -22.95
C ILE A 8 -43.81 -4.90 -23.94
N LEU A 9 -43.86 -6.14 -23.53
CA LEU A 9 -45.00 -7.06 -23.73
C LEU A 9 -44.70 -8.37 -23.02
N MET A 10 -45.32 -8.60 -21.92
CA MET A 10 -46.11 -9.77 -21.64
C MET A 10 -46.65 -9.75 -20.23
N LEU A 11 -47.74 -9.05 -20.14
CA LEU A 11 -48.77 -9.30 -19.13
C LEU A 11 -49.88 -10.02 -19.86
N ALA A 12 -50.45 -11.02 -19.22
CA ALA A 12 -51.70 -11.71 -19.51
C ALA A 12 -51.53 -13.16 -19.97
N GLY A 13 -51.75 -14.04 -19.02
CA GLY A 13 -52.06 -15.43 -19.16
C GLY A 13 -52.95 -15.85 -17.99
N LEU A 14 -54.15 -15.28 -18.02
CA LEU A 14 -55.24 -15.59 -17.08
C LEU A 14 -55.72 -17.03 -17.21
N LEU A 15 -55.87 -17.64 -16.03
CA LEU A 15 -56.99 -18.48 -15.58
C LEU A 15 -57.85 -19.11 -16.69
N ALA A 16 -57.77 -20.43 -16.77
CA ALA A 16 -58.90 -21.27 -17.19
C ALA A 16 -59.06 -22.44 -16.22
N PHE A 17 -59.84 -22.21 -15.17
CA PHE A 17 -60.45 -23.29 -14.39
C PHE A 17 -61.58 -23.88 -15.23
N SER A 18 -61.43 -25.08 -15.75
CA SER A 18 -62.52 -25.86 -16.30
C SER A 18 -63.18 -26.69 -15.18
N LEU A 19 -64.33 -26.25 -14.74
CA LEU A 19 -65.26 -27.02 -13.97
C LEU A 19 -65.76 -28.21 -14.84
N GLN A 20 -65.36 -29.42 -14.51
CA GLN A 20 -66.07 -30.62 -14.99
C GLN A 20 -67.10 -31.04 -13.96
N ALA A 21 -68.35 -30.75 -14.31
CA ALA A 21 -69.50 -31.28 -13.59
C ALA A 21 -69.62 -32.78 -13.80
N PHE A 22 -69.49 -33.54 -12.71
CA PHE A 22 -69.87 -34.97 -12.72
C PHE A 22 -71.38 -35.11 -12.67
N TRP A 23 -71.92 -35.66 -13.72
CA TRP A 23 -73.30 -36.12 -13.76
C TRP A 23 -73.47 -37.44 -12.94
N VAL A 24 -74.27 -37.36 -11.90
CA VAL A 24 -74.73 -38.55 -11.17
C VAL A 24 -75.93 -39.08 -11.90
N LEU A 25 -75.83 -40.31 -12.44
CA LEU A 25 -77.01 -41.10 -12.93
C LEU A 25 -77.59 -41.93 -11.78
N PRO A 26 -78.91 -42.00 -11.63
CA PRO A 26 -79.54 -42.86 -10.62
C PRO A 26 -79.49 -44.32 -11.05
N VAL A 27 -78.91 -45.16 -10.19
CA VAL A 27 -79.00 -46.62 -10.37
C VAL A 27 -80.24 -47.13 -9.64
N SER A 28 -81.09 -47.77 -10.44
CA SER A 28 -82.30 -48.46 -9.99
C SER A 28 -82.03 -49.55 -8.98
N ALA A 29 -82.86 -49.62 -7.99
CA ALA A 29 -82.98 -50.74 -7.05
C ALA A 29 -83.40 -52.03 -7.73
N SER A 30 -82.74 -53.16 -7.45
CA SER A 30 -83.18 -54.50 -7.70
C SER A 30 -83.17 -55.34 -6.42
N PRO A 31 -83.97 -56.35 -6.29
CA PRO A 31 -84.52 -56.76 -5.04
C PRO A 31 -83.69 -57.69 -4.19
N LEU A 32 -84.02 -57.69 -2.91
CA LEU A 32 -83.53 -58.57 -1.83
C LEU A 32 -83.36 -59.99 -2.19
N ASP A 33 -82.18 -60.55 -1.98
CA ASP A 33 -81.97 -61.99 -1.81
C ASP A 33 -81.51 -62.24 -0.36
N PRO A 34 -82.10 -63.10 0.40
CA PRO A 34 -81.84 -63.31 1.80
C PRO A 34 -80.73 -64.35 2.02
N GLN A 35 -79.96 -64.11 3.04
CA GLN A 35 -79.08 -65.07 3.68
C GLN A 35 -77.65 -65.15 3.15
N LYS A 36 -76.80 -64.32 3.77
CA LYS A 36 -75.35 -64.60 3.83
C LYS A 36 -74.91 -64.54 5.29
N ASP A 37 -74.30 -65.63 5.70
CA ASP A 37 -73.72 -65.89 7.02
C ASP A 37 -72.94 -64.69 7.58
N PRO A 38 -72.77 -64.50 8.93
CA PRO A 38 -72.03 -63.45 9.52
C PRO A 38 -70.59 -63.66 9.13
N ALA A 39 -70.11 -62.91 8.12
CA ALA A 39 -68.68 -62.75 7.81
C ALA A 39 -68.02 -62.26 9.06
N GLY A 40 -67.09 -63.06 9.55
CA GLY A 40 -66.29 -62.71 10.73
C GLY A 40 -65.81 -61.26 10.65
N SER A 41 -66.16 -60.48 11.65
CA SER A 41 -65.74 -59.10 11.78
C SER A 41 -64.22 -59.07 11.67
N LYS A 42 -63.69 -58.47 10.58
CA LYS A 42 -62.29 -58.20 10.45
C LYS A 42 -61.89 -57.43 11.72
N PRO A 43 -60.92 -57.94 12.52
CA PRO A 43 -60.53 -57.24 13.72
C PRO A 43 -60.22 -55.78 13.38
N ALA A 44 -60.83 -54.84 14.11
CA ALA A 44 -60.66 -53.44 13.90
C ALA A 44 -59.18 -53.12 14.12
N ALA A 45 -58.56 -52.45 13.17
CA ALA A 45 -57.18 -52.02 13.32
C ALA A 45 -57.08 -51.01 14.47
N SER A 46 -56.04 -51.14 15.29
CA SER A 46 -55.77 -50.19 16.39
C SER A 46 -55.27 -48.90 15.82
N THR A 47 -55.85 -47.79 16.21
CA THR A 47 -55.38 -46.47 15.83
C THR A 47 -54.00 -46.20 16.42
N THR A 48 -53.11 -45.57 15.63
CA THR A 48 -51.78 -45.22 16.05
C THR A 48 -51.55 -43.70 16.06
N GLN A 49 -50.60 -43.20 16.87
CA GLN A 49 -50.25 -41.82 16.93
C GLN A 49 -48.73 -41.70 16.92
N ILE A 50 -48.21 -40.81 16.08
CA ILE A 50 -46.79 -40.39 16.11
C ILE A 50 -46.69 -39.09 16.89
N ILE A 51 -45.72 -39.04 17.83
CA ILE A 51 -45.21 -37.83 18.43
C ILE A 51 -43.88 -37.56 17.77
N LEU A 52 -43.68 -36.35 17.21
CA LEU A 52 -42.44 -35.92 16.56
C LEU A 52 -41.93 -34.66 17.19
N VAL A 53 -40.66 -34.66 17.60
CA VAL A 53 -39.95 -33.52 18.12
C VAL A 53 -38.68 -33.33 17.28
N ALA A 54 -38.50 -32.17 16.74
CA ALA A 54 -37.27 -31.73 16.09
C ALA A 54 -36.80 -30.39 16.72
N PRO A 55 -35.54 -30.02 16.58
CA PRO A 55 -35.12 -28.68 16.98
C PRO A 55 -35.85 -27.64 16.12
N SER A 56 -36.21 -26.51 16.74
CA SER A 56 -36.84 -25.40 15.99
C SER A 56 -35.86 -24.79 14.99
N ASP A 57 -34.57 -24.76 15.35
CA ASP A 57 -33.48 -24.19 14.55
C ASP A 57 -32.26 -25.09 14.55
N THR A 58 -31.50 -25.06 13.45
CA THR A 58 -30.17 -25.65 13.33
C THR A 58 -29.31 -24.78 12.41
N ASP A 59 -27.99 -24.88 12.52
CA ASP A 59 -27.09 -24.16 11.65
C ASP A 59 -26.80 -24.93 10.36
N LEU A 60 -26.55 -24.25 9.27
CA LEU A 60 -26.22 -24.84 7.97
C LEU A 60 -25.08 -25.86 8.08
N GLY A 61 -25.30 -27.08 7.59
CA GLY A 61 -24.31 -28.15 7.61
C GLY A 61 -24.15 -28.84 8.97
N SER A 62 -24.91 -28.44 9.99
CA SER A 62 -24.92 -29.13 11.28
C SER A 62 -25.92 -30.30 11.27
N PRO A 63 -25.57 -31.46 11.84
CA PRO A 63 -26.51 -32.55 12.02
C PRO A 63 -27.57 -32.15 13.02
N PHE A 64 -28.78 -32.67 12.83
CA PHE A 64 -29.89 -32.46 13.75
C PHE A 64 -30.56 -33.80 14.11
N THR A 65 -31.18 -33.84 15.30
CA THR A 65 -31.76 -35.05 15.83
C THR A 65 -33.30 -34.99 15.78
N LEU A 66 -33.91 -36.02 15.27
CA LEU A 66 -35.36 -36.26 15.30
C LEU A 66 -35.68 -37.24 16.43
N ILE A 67 -36.52 -36.82 17.34
CA ILE A 67 -36.93 -37.62 18.51
C ILE A 67 -38.44 -37.79 18.46
N GLY A 68 -38.91 -38.94 18.86
CA GLY A 68 -40.34 -39.13 18.95
C GLY A 68 -40.74 -40.53 19.44
N ALA A 69 -42.01 -40.79 19.32
CA ALA A 69 -42.59 -42.11 19.68
C ALA A 69 -43.78 -42.46 18.79
N LEU A 70 -43.93 -43.73 18.47
CA LEU A 70 -45.13 -44.30 17.91
C LEU A 70 -45.91 -44.97 19.07
N LYS A 71 -47.17 -44.57 19.26
CA LYS A 71 -48.05 -45.05 20.33
C LYS A 71 -49.32 -45.62 19.76
N ASP A 72 -49.91 -46.57 20.47
CA ASP A 72 -51.24 -47.05 20.22
C ASP A 72 -52.32 -46.16 20.89
N GLN A 73 -53.59 -46.52 20.73
CA GLN A 73 -54.74 -45.83 21.31
C GLN A 73 -54.73 -45.79 22.85
N THR A 74 -54.00 -46.68 23.53
CA THR A 74 -53.83 -46.69 25.00
C THR A 74 -52.70 -45.86 25.48
N GLY A 75 -51.87 -45.32 24.57
CA GLY A 75 -50.65 -44.57 24.86
C GLY A 75 -49.42 -45.45 25.05
N ALA A 76 -49.53 -46.78 24.88
CA ALA A 76 -48.42 -47.72 24.93
C ALA A 76 -47.53 -47.57 23.67
N GLY A 77 -46.20 -47.64 23.85
CA GLY A 77 -45.26 -47.58 22.73
C GLY A 77 -45.29 -48.79 21.85
N ILE A 78 -45.19 -48.62 20.54
CA ILE A 78 -45.20 -49.68 19.55
C ILE A 78 -43.77 -49.94 19.06
N PRO A 79 -43.18 -51.10 19.38
CA PRO A 79 -41.76 -51.37 19.05
C PRO A 79 -41.61 -51.89 17.59
N GLU A 80 -40.37 -51.86 17.12
CA GLU A 80 -39.84 -52.44 15.89
C GLU A 80 -40.60 -51.99 14.62
N LYS A 81 -41.19 -50.80 14.62
CA LYS A 81 -41.89 -50.25 13.45
C LYS A 81 -41.01 -49.25 12.69
N SER A 82 -41.10 -49.32 11.38
CA SER A 82 -40.38 -48.36 10.51
C SER A 82 -41.13 -47.04 10.49
N ILE A 83 -40.40 -45.98 10.83
CA ILE A 83 -40.82 -44.58 10.72
C ILE A 83 -40.06 -43.95 9.55
N THR A 84 -40.78 -43.44 8.58
CA THR A 84 -40.22 -42.74 7.43
C THR A 84 -40.30 -41.25 7.65
N PHE A 85 -39.18 -40.53 7.43
CA PHE A 85 -39.15 -39.09 7.47
C PHE A 85 -39.10 -38.53 6.05
N SER A 86 -39.86 -37.49 5.81
CA SER A 86 -39.87 -36.75 4.56
C SER A 86 -39.76 -35.23 4.79
N VAL A 87 -39.24 -34.54 3.79
CA VAL A 87 -39.17 -33.08 3.72
C VAL A 87 -39.97 -32.65 2.50
N PHE A 88 -40.99 -31.80 2.70
CA PHE A 88 -41.93 -31.43 1.62
C PHE A 88 -42.44 -32.59 0.80
N GLY A 89 -42.64 -33.77 1.46
CA GLY A 89 -43.08 -35.00 0.81
C GLY A 89 -42.00 -35.84 0.15
N GLU A 90 -40.76 -35.31 0.00
CA GLU A 90 -39.63 -36.09 -0.52
C GLU A 90 -38.97 -36.91 0.60
N TYR A 91 -38.60 -38.14 0.30
CA TYR A 91 -37.93 -39.06 1.22
C TYR A 91 -36.63 -38.45 1.76
N LEU A 92 -36.52 -38.39 3.08
CA LEU A 92 -35.30 -37.91 3.78
C LEU A 92 -34.51 -39.12 4.29
N THR A 93 -35.12 -39.91 5.16
CA THR A 93 -34.49 -41.06 5.83
C THR A 93 -35.57 -41.94 6.50
N GLN A 94 -35.15 -43.03 7.11
CA GLN A 94 -36.03 -43.87 7.94
C GLN A 94 -35.30 -44.41 9.19
N THR A 95 -36.06 -44.72 10.22
CA THR A 95 -35.57 -45.37 11.43
C THR A 95 -36.57 -46.38 11.92
N ARG A 96 -36.23 -47.18 12.96
CA ARG A 96 -37.16 -48.08 13.64
C ARG A 96 -37.43 -47.62 15.06
N THR A 97 -38.62 -47.85 15.56
CA THR A 97 -38.95 -47.64 16.95
C THR A 97 -38.25 -48.66 17.84
N GLN A 98 -37.78 -48.22 19.01
CA GLN A 98 -37.17 -49.04 20.05
C GLN A 98 -38.21 -49.91 20.79
N ALA A 99 -37.78 -50.71 21.78
CA ALA A 99 -38.64 -51.58 22.55
C ALA A 99 -39.77 -50.85 23.29
N ASP A 100 -39.58 -49.58 23.65
CA ASP A 100 -40.57 -48.70 24.27
C ASP A 100 -41.39 -47.85 23.29
N GLY A 101 -41.24 -48.11 22.00
CA GLY A 101 -41.91 -47.37 20.93
C GLY A 101 -41.28 -46.02 20.62
N THR A 102 -40.19 -45.58 21.26
CA THR A 102 -39.51 -44.34 20.99
C THR A 102 -38.58 -44.48 19.77
N PHE A 103 -38.23 -43.37 19.16
CA PHE A 103 -37.14 -43.25 18.20
C PHE A 103 -36.30 -42.03 18.45
N ASN A 104 -34.98 -42.17 18.18
CA ASN A 104 -34.00 -41.10 18.23
C ASN A 104 -33.08 -41.32 17.03
N PHE A 105 -33.07 -40.37 16.11
CA PHE A 105 -32.33 -40.49 14.86
C PHE A 105 -31.64 -39.21 14.50
N GLN A 106 -30.31 -39.26 14.30
CA GLN A 106 -29.51 -38.12 13.82
C GLN A 106 -29.52 -38.07 12.30
N VAL A 107 -29.95 -36.94 11.77
CA VAL A 107 -29.93 -36.65 10.34
C VAL A 107 -28.63 -35.94 9.98
N ASN A 108 -27.85 -36.55 9.08
CA ASN A 108 -26.56 -36.02 8.59
C ASN A 108 -26.66 -35.61 7.09
N LYS A 109 -27.80 -35.06 6.68
CA LYS A 109 -28.02 -34.62 5.30
C LYS A 109 -27.82 -33.12 5.18
N ASP A 110 -27.03 -32.70 4.19
CA ASP A 110 -26.81 -31.29 3.87
C ASP A 110 -28.05 -30.68 3.20
N LEU A 111 -28.88 -30.05 4.00
CA LEU A 111 -30.02 -29.25 3.53
C LEU A 111 -29.59 -27.80 3.39
N ALA A 112 -30.13 -27.08 2.41
CA ALA A 112 -29.90 -25.64 2.27
C ALA A 112 -30.53 -24.86 3.45
N ALA A 113 -30.11 -23.63 3.68
CA ALA A 113 -30.76 -22.75 4.68
C ALA A 113 -32.20 -22.43 4.23
N GLY A 114 -33.13 -22.49 5.18
CA GLY A 114 -34.55 -22.26 4.93
C GLY A 114 -35.44 -22.97 5.95
N SER A 115 -36.75 -22.84 5.80
CA SER A 115 -37.73 -23.51 6.65
C SER A 115 -38.27 -24.77 5.96
N TYR A 116 -38.25 -25.86 6.67
CA TYR A 116 -38.63 -27.18 6.15
C TYR A 116 -39.79 -27.79 6.94
N TRP A 117 -40.80 -28.27 6.22
CA TRP A 117 -41.83 -29.13 6.79
C TRP A 117 -41.28 -30.55 6.85
N LEU A 118 -41.07 -31.06 8.06
CA LEU A 118 -40.66 -32.41 8.33
C LEU A 118 -41.89 -33.22 8.67
N THR A 119 -42.08 -34.34 8.00
CA THR A 119 -43.16 -35.30 8.28
C THR A 119 -42.55 -36.62 8.71
N ALA A 120 -42.96 -37.13 9.84
CA ALA A 120 -42.75 -38.52 10.23
C ALA A 120 -44.01 -39.33 9.91
N SER A 121 -43.88 -40.43 9.19
CA SER A 121 -45.00 -41.28 8.81
C SER A 121 -44.77 -42.75 9.17
N PHE A 122 -45.76 -43.36 9.65
CA PHE A 122 -45.89 -44.77 9.81
C PHE A 122 -46.98 -45.29 8.82
N ASN A 123 -46.64 -46.18 7.90
CA ASN A 123 -47.53 -46.64 6.82
C ASN A 123 -48.58 -47.69 7.26
N GLY A 124 -48.63 -47.91 8.58
CA GLY A 124 -49.44 -48.97 9.10
C GLY A 124 -48.75 -50.35 9.06
N ALA A 125 -49.37 -51.34 9.74
CA ALA A 125 -48.95 -52.72 9.76
C ALA A 125 -50.21 -53.61 10.00
N HIS A 126 -50.05 -54.91 10.07
CA HIS A 126 -51.16 -55.80 10.41
C HIS A 126 -51.83 -55.35 11.74
N LEU A 127 -53.10 -54.99 11.70
CA LEU A 127 -53.94 -54.52 12.82
C LEU A 127 -53.49 -53.16 13.41
N LEU A 128 -52.68 -52.35 12.72
CA LEU A 128 -52.27 -51.01 13.09
C LEU A 128 -52.53 -50.01 11.96
N ASP A 129 -53.28 -48.96 12.24
CA ASP A 129 -53.59 -47.93 11.29
C ASP A 129 -52.33 -47.03 10.97
N PRO A 130 -52.24 -46.49 9.76
CA PRO A 130 -51.21 -45.53 9.44
C PRO A 130 -51.39 -44.25 10.25
N SER A 131 -50.28 -43.55 10.57
CA SER A 131 -50.29 -42.27 11.24
C SER A 131 -49.10 -41.35 10.79
N SER A 132 -49.28 -40.07 10.96
CA SER A 132 -48.22 -39.09 10.64
C SER A 132 -48.23 -37.94 11.62
N ALA A 133 -47.07 -37.29 11.76
CA ALA A 133 -46.89 -36.09 12.53
C ALA A 133 -45.96 -35.12 11.77
N ASN A 134 -46.23 -33.85 11.89
CA ASN A 134 -45.48 -32.81 11.21
C ASN A 134 -44.81 -31.87 12.22
N THR A 135 -43.66 -31.35 11.86
CA THR A 135 -42.96 -30.27 12.59
C THR A 135 -42.22 -29.36 11.62
N VAL A 136 -41.79 -28.22 12.06
CA VAL A 136 -41.03 -27.27 11.26
C VAL A 136 -39.58 -27.19 11.79
N LEU A 137 -38.63 -27.30 10.88
CA LEU A 137 -37.19 -27.08 11.12
C LEU A 137 -36.73 -25.86 10.35
N ASN A 138 -36.06 -24.92 11.02
CA ASN A 138 -35.42 -23.80 10.38
C ASN A 138 -33.90 -24.01 10.33
N ILE A 139 -33.32 -24.00 9.14
CA ILE A 139 -31.87 -24.06 8.95
C ILE A 139 -31.39 -22.65 8.73
N LYS A 140 -30.56 -22.15 9.65
CA LYS A 140 -30.00 -20.82 9.58
C LYS A 140 -28.87 -20.74 8.54
N PRO A 141 -28.80 -19.67 7.73
CA PRO A 141 -27.68 -19.50 6.81
C PRO A 141 -26.38 -19.31 7.59
N ALA A 142 -25.30 -19.85 7.04
CA ALA A 142 -23.95 -19.57 7.57
C ALA A 142 -23.56 -18.15 7.23
N LYS A 143 -22.78 -17.52 8.12
CA LYS A 143 -22.25 -16.18 7.95
C LYS A 143 -20.73 -16.25 7.81
N VAL A 144 -20.21 -15.85 6.65
CA VAL A 144 -18.77 -15.66 6.45
C VAL A 144 -18.45 -14.19 6.69
N LEU A 145 -17.61 -13.93 7.68
CA LEU A 145 -17.10 -12.62 8.01
C LEU A 145 -15.74 -12.40 7.31
N VAL A 146 -15.60 -11.30 6.58
CA VAL A 146 -14.33 -10.92 5.96
C VAL A 146 -13.82 -9.68 6.65
N GLN A 147 -12.56 -9.73 7.09
CA GLN A 147 -11.88 -8.68 7.83
C GLN A 147 -10.61 -8.24 7.11
N THR A 148 -10.45 -6.94 6.87
CA THR A 148 -9.21 -6.35 6.37
C THR A 148 -8.28 -5.97 7.51
N VAL A 149 -6.99 -6.18 7.31
CA VAL A 149 -5.92 -5.76 8.21
C VAL A 149 -4.86 -5.00 7.40
N PRO A 150 -4.64 -3.71 7.67
CA PRO A 150 -5.38 -2.85 8.61
C PRO A 150 -6.84 -2.66 8.21
N ALA A 151 -7.67 -2.29 9.18
CA ALA A 151 -9.08 -1.98 8.94
C ALA A 151 -9.23 -0.91 7.87
N THR A 152 -9.89 -1.24 6.78
CA THR A 152 -9.99 -0.36 5.62
C THR A 152 -11.39 -0.45 5.03
N ALA A 153 -12.07 0.70 4.96
CA ALA A 153 -13.37 0.82 4.31
C ALA A 153 -13.25 0.77 2.79
N GLY A 154 -14.34 0.38 2.13
CA GLY A 154 -14.47 0.48 0.68
C GLY A 154 -13.78 -0.65 -0.12
N ILE A 155 -13.18 -1.64 0.53
CA ILE A 155 -12.56 -2.78 -0.15
C ILE A 155 -13.66 -3.69 -0.67
N LYS A 156 -13.62 -3.94 -1.96
CA LYS A 156 -14.60 -4.81 -2.65
C LYS A 156 -14.11 -6.24 -2.66
N PHE A 157 -15.04 -7.13 -2.36
CA PHE A 157 -14.87 -8.58 -2.45
C PHE A 157 -15.92 -9.16 -3.37
N LYS A 158 -15.56 -10.18 -4.10
CA LYS A 158 -16.47 -11.00 -4.90
C LYS A 158 -16.48 -12.42 -4.33
N MET A 159 -17.67 -12.96 -4.06
CA MET A 159 -17.84 -14.37 -3.74
C MET A 159 -18.88 -14.94 -4.73
N ASP A 160 -18.40 -15.79 -5.62
CA ASP A 160 -19.11 -16.21 -6.83
C ASP A 160 -19.64 -14.98 -7.60
N GLU A 161 -20.98 -14.85 -7.77
CA GLU A 161 -21.57 -13.72 -8.51
C GLU A 161 -21.92 -12.52 -7.61
N ARG A 162 -21.71 -12.61 -6.30
CA ARG A 162 -22.07 -11.55 -5.36
C ARG A 162 -20.86 -10.69 -4.99
N THR A 163 -21.05 -9.37 -5.03
CA THR A 163 -20.04 -8.39 -4.59
C THR A 163 -20.50 -7.74 -3.30
N PHE A 164 -19.57 -7.53 -2.37
CA PHE A 164 -19.79 -6.86 -1.10
C PHE A 164 -18.57 -6.01 -0.73
N VAL A 165 -18.77 -5.06 0.18
CA VAL A 165 -17.82 -3.99 0.45
C VAL A 165 -17.59 -3.88 1.95
N THR A 166 -16.36 -3.62 2.39
CA THR A 166 -16.04 -3.39 3.80
C THR A 166 -16.56 -2.04 4.29
N GLY A 167 -17.07 -2.02 5.53
CA GLY A 167 -17.39 -0.81 6.27
C GLY A 167 -16.14 -0.14 6.86
N GLU A 168 -16.34 0.95 7.62
CA GLU A 168 -15.25 1.73 8.23
C GLU A 168 -14.36 0.93 9.18
N ASN A 169 -14.92 -0.08 9.83
CA ASN A 169 -14.21 -1.02 10.69
C ASN A 169 -13.42 -2.11 9.93
N GLY A 170 -13.40 -2.04 8.59
CA GLY A 170 -12.75 -3.05 7.74
C GLY A 170 -13.47 -4.40 7.70
N LEU A 171 -14.71 -4.47 8.19
CA LEU A 171 -15.49 -5.69 8.24
C LEU A 171 -16.60 -5.69 7.18
N THR A 172 -16.85 -6.88 6.63
CA THR A 172 -18.05 -7.16 5.83
C THR A 172 -18.45 -8.62 6.02
N SER A 173 -19.68 -8.97 5.68
CA SER A 173 -20.14 -10.34 5.79
C SER A 173 -21.09 -10.72 4.67
N VAL A 174 -21.07 -12.00 4.33
CA VAL A 174 -21.99 -12.59 3.36
C VAL A 174 -22.69 -13.78 3.97
N GLN A 175 -24.01 -13.89 3.70
CA GLN A 175 -24.80 -15.06 4.10
C GLN A 175 -24.74 -16.12 3.01
N ILE A 176 -24.50 -17.37 3.42
CA ILE A 176 -24.37 -18.54 2.56
C ILE A 176 -25.50 -19.50 2.91
N TYR A 177 -26.24 -19.93 1.89
CA TYR A 177 -27.46 -20.72 2.03
C TYR A 177 -27.28 -22.21 1.69
N LYS A 178 -26.12 -22.60 1.16
CA LYS A 178 -25.80 -24.00 0.83
C LYS A 178 -24.39 -24.34 1.33
N VAL A 179 -24.24 -25.58 1.77
CA VAL A 179 -22.93 -26.17 2.07
C VAL A 179 -22.12 -26.25 0.79
N GLY A 180 -20.84 -25.88 0.86
CA GLY A 180 -19.97 -25.92 -0.31
C GLY A 180 -18.67 -25.17 -0.15
N THR A 181 -17.92 -25.15 -1.23
CA THR A 181 -16.68 -24.34 -1.37
C THR A 181 -16.97 -23.20 -2.33
N TYR A 182 -16.68 -22.00 -1.89
CA TYR A 182 -16.96 -20.74 -2.58
C TYR A 182 -15.66 -20.01 -2.88
N ARG A 183 -15.51 -19.47 -4.09
CA ARG A 183 -14.36 -18.68 -4.47
C ARG A 183 -14.54 -17.25 -3.99
N LEU A 184 -13.66 -16.81 -3.09
CA LEU A 184 -13.58 -15.44 -2.58
C LEU A 184 -12.42 -14.71 -3.25
N GLU A 185 -12.69 -13.55 -3.83
CA GLU A 185 -11.72 -12.72 -4.54
C GLU A 185 -11.72 -11.29 -3.99
N VAL A 186 -10.54 -10.69 -3.88
CA VAL A 186 -10.36 -9.27 -3.49
C VAL A 186 -10.24 -8.43 -4.75
N LEU A 187 -11.13 -7.46 -4.93
CA LEU A 187 -11.16 -6.56 -6.08
C LEU A 187 -10.51 -5.22 -5.71
N ILE A 188 -9.17 -5.19 -5.64
CA ILE A 188 -8.43 -4.02 -5.16
C ILE A 188 -8.07 -3.03 -6.26
N ASP A 189 -7.96 -3.45 -7.52
CA ASP A 189 -7.53 -2.59 -8.64
C ASP A 189 -8.39 -1.33 -8.84
N ALA A 190 -9.59 -1.30 -8.25
CA ALA A 190 -10.51 -0.17 -8.28
C ALA A 190 -10.39 0.77 -7.06
N PHE A 191 -9.57 0.44 -6.06
CA PHE A 191 -9.48 1.25 -4.84
C PHE A 191 -8.24 2.13 -4.84
N GLN A 192 -8.34 3.29 -5.48
CA GLN A 192 -7.35 4.36 -5.41
C GLN A 192 -8.05 5.65 -5.00
N ALA A 193 -7.63 6.22 -3.87
CA ALA A 193 -7.95 7.58 -3.48
C ALA A 193 -6.75 8.50 -3.84
N PRO A 194 -6.94 9.82 -4.00
CA PRO A 194 -5.85 10.73 -4.35
C PRO A 194 -4.63 10.65 -3.44
N GLU A 195 -4.82 10.32 -2.18
CA GLU A 195 -3.78 10.31 -1.14
C GLU A 195 -3.48 8.93 -0.56
N LYS A 196 -4.21 7.89 -1.00
CA LYS A 196 -4.10 6.53 -0.48
C LYS A 196 -4.20 5.51 -1.60
N GLN A 197 -3.21 4.65 -1.72
CA GLN A 197 -3.27 3.46 -2.54
C GLN A 197 -3.34 2.23 -1.65
N VAL A 198 -4.19 1.27 -2.03
CA VAL A 198 -4.32 0.00 -1.33
C VAL A 198 -4.03 -1.12 -2.31
N LYS A 199 -3.16 -2.04 -1.92
CA LYS A 199 -2.84 -3.24 -2.69
C LYS A 199 -3.09 -4.47 -1.85
N PHE A 200 -3.49 -5.57 -2.49
CA PHE A 200 -3.55 -6.85 -1.83
C PHE A 200 -2.17 -7.25 -1.31
N GLY A 201 -2.09 -7.68 -0.06
CA GLY A 201 -0.89 -8.17 0.56
C GLY A 201 -0.86 -9.70 0.64
N ARG A 202 -1.76 -10.27 1.44
CA ARG A 202 -1.82 -11.73 1.68
C ARG A 202 -3.11 -12.13 2.38
N TRP A 203 -3.43 -13.41 2.32
CA TRP A 203 -4.40 -14.03 3.23
C TRP A 203 -3.74 -14.50 4.52
N SER A 204 -4.54 -14.76 5.53
CA SER A 204 -4.05 -15.29 6.83
C SER A 204 -3.30 -16.62 6.71
N GLU A 205 -3.61 -17.41 5.70
CA GLU A 205 -2.97 -18.73 5.44
C GLU A 205 -1.77 -18.68 4.50
N GLU A 206 -1.11 -17.51 4.39
CA GLU A 206 0.11 -17.29 3.59
C GLU A 206 -0.05 -17.34 2.06
N SER A 207 -1.29 -17.28 1.58
CA SER A 207 -1.53 -17.13 0.15
C SER A 207 -1.37 -15.67 -0.29
N TYR A 208 -0.62 -15.45 -1.37
CA TYR A 208 -0.35 -14.16 -2.01
C TYR A 208 -1.15 -13.96 -3.31
N ILE A 209 -2.08 -14.86 -3.60
CA ILE A 209 -3.00 -14.75 -4.73
C ILE A 209 -4.27 -14.06 -4.25
N PRO A 210 -4.81 -13.04 -4.94
CA PRO A 210 -5.96 -12.26 -4.47
C PRO A 210 -7.27 -13.04 -4.43
N ALA A 211 -7.30 -14.30 -4.83
CA ALA A 211 -8.44 -15.18 -4.75
C ALA A 211 -8.13 -16.46 -3.96
N ARG A 212 -9.11 -16.95 -3.19
CA ARG A 212 -9.01 -18.18 -2.41
C ARG A 212 -10.34 -18.90 -2.33
N ASP A 213 -10.29 -20.18 -1.99
CA ASP A 213 -11.47 -20.97 -1.70
C ASP A 213 -11.82 -20.89 -0.20
N VAL A 214 -13.12 -20.74 0.07
CA VAL A 214 -13.70 -20.68 1.42
C VAL A 214 -14.69 -21.82 1.55
N ARG A 215 -14.43 -22.73 2.48
CA ARG A 215 -15.35 -23.83 2.78
C ARG A 215 -16.39 -23.39 3.80
N VAL A 216 -17.66 -23.65 3.51
CA VAL A 216 -18.80 -23.33 4.38
C VAL A 216 -19.62 -24.61 4.63
N PRO A 217 -19.88 -24.97 5.89
CA PRO A 217 -19.35 -24.37 7.13
C PRO A 217 -17.87 -24.68 7.34
N GLY A 218 -17.19 -23.88 8.16
CA GLY A 218 -15.81 -24.12 8.58
C GLY A 218 -14.87 -22.91 8.50
N ASN A 219 -15.14 -21.93 7.64
CA ASN A 219 -14.38 -20.68 7.59
C ASN A 219 -15.29 -19.50 7.96
N ASP A 220 -15.56 -19.30 9.22
CA ASP A 220 -16.46 -18.25 9.69
C ASP A 220 -15.84 -16.85 9.60
N VAL A 221 -14.52 -16.77 9.75
CA VAL A 221 -13.76 -15.52 9.65
C VAL A 221 -12.60 -15.67 8.69
N VAL A 222 -12.54 -14.79 7.70
CA VAL A 222 -11.46 -14.71 6.70
C VAL A 222 -10.76 -13.38 6.82
N GLN A 223 -9.47 -13.40 7.16
CA GLN A 223 -8.65 -12.19 7.24
C GLN A 223 -7.83 -11.99 5.98
N VAL A 224 -7.79 -10.74 5.50
CA VAL A 224 -6.98 -10.29 4.37
C VAL A 224 -6.05 -9.16 4.80
N GLY A 225 -4.76 -9.35 4.59
CA GLY A 225 -3.72 -8.34 4.78
C GLY A 225 -3.64 -7.41 3.57
N LEU A 226 -3.67 -6.12 3.84
CA LEU A 226 -3.57 -5.07 2.83
C LEU A 226 -2.23 -4.33 2.99
N ASN A 227 -1.62 -3.98 1.87
CA ASN A 227 -0.50 -3.04 1.83
C ASN A 227 -1.05 -1.66 1.49
N ILE A 228 -0.93 -0.74 2.44
CA ILE A 228 -1.39 0.64 2.30
C ILE A 228 -0.20 1.52 2.01
N PHE A 229 -0.33 2.37 0.99
CA PHE A 229 0.66 3.35 0.60
C PHE A 229 0.07 4.74 0.78
N HIS A 230 0.83 5.63 1.39
CA HIS A 230 0.53 7.05 1.45
C HIS A 230 1.52 7.86 0.62
N GLN A 231 1.05 8.99 0.16
CA GLN A 231 1.88 9.95 -0.51
C GLN A 231 2.60 10.79 0.55
N VAL A 232 3.94 10.77 0.52
CA VAL A 232 4.78 11.52 1.45
C VAL A 232 5.48 12.63 0.68
N LYS A 233 5.30 13.88 1.13
CA LYS A 233 6.03 15.02 0.63
C LYS A 233 7.38 15.09 1.33
N GLN A 234 8.45 15.35 0.56
CA GLN A 234 9.79 15.48 1.08
C GLN A 234 10.25 16.94 0.92
N THR A 235 10.75 17.51 2.00
CA THR A 235 11.39 18.83 2.02
C THR A 235 12.80 18.68 2.56
N PHE A 236 13.71 19.49 2.03
CA PHE A 236 15.13 19.39 2.33
C PHE A 236 15.61 20.71 2.91
N VAL A 237 16.34 20.60 4.01
CA VAL A 237 16.96 21.76 4.69
C VAL A 237 18.42 21.45 4.98
N ASP A 238 19.26 22.47 5.03
CA ASP A 238 20.62 22.33 5.53
C ASP A 238 20.66 22.27 7.08
N LEU A 239 21.86 22.26 7.66
CA LEU A 239 22.03 22.19 9.11
C LEU A 239 21.53 23.44 9.84
N ASP A 240 21.45 24.57 9.16
CA ASP A 240 20.96 25.84 9.69
C ASP A 240 19.45 26.03 9.46
N GLY A 241 18.79 25.06 8.80
CA GLY A 241 17.35 25.06 8.52
C GLY A 241 16.94 25.80 7.24
N TYR A 242 17.90 26.25 6.42
CA TYR A 242 17.60 26.88 5.13
C TYR A 242 17.16 25.83 4.10
N PRO A 243 16.14 26.14 3.27
CA PRO A 243 15.65 25.24 2.27
C PRO A 243 16.70 24.97 1.17
N VAL A 244 16.85 23.71 0.82
CA VAL A 244 17.72 23.26 -0.26
C VAL A 244 16.88 23.02 -1.52
N ASP A 245 17.35 23.50 -2.66
CA ASP A 245 16.69 23.33 -3.96
C ASP A 245 16.60 21.83 -4.32
N PRO A 246 15.39 21.28 -4.43
CA PRO A 246 15.20 19.87 -4.78
C PRO A 246 15.76 19.48 -6.15
N SER A 247 15.94 20.44 -7.08
CA SER A 247 16.47 20.17 -8.41
C SER A 247 17.92 19.69 -8.41
N ARG A 248 18.68 19.98 -7.34
CA ARG A 248 20.05 19.50 -7.15
C ARG A 248 20.13 18.05 -6.69
N ILE A 249 19.02 17.46 -6.26
CA ILE A 249 19.00 16.11 -5.72
C ILE A 249 18.87 15.13 -6.87
N SER A 250 19.91 14.34 -7.10
CA SER A 250 19.95 13.31 -8.16
C SER A 250 19.40 11.96 -7.73
N GLY A 251 19.24 11.70 -6.43
CA GLY A 251 18.69 10.46 -5.92
C GLY A 251 18.52 10.46 -4.40
N ILE A 252 17.48 9.74 -3.96
CA ILE A 252 17.16 9.51 -2.55
C ILE A 252 17.00 8.03 -2.32
N THR A 253 17.64 7.50 -1.28
CA THR A 253 17.46 6.11 -0.86
C THR A 253 16.96 6.09 0.58
N ILE A 254 15.83 5.43 0.79
CA ILE A 254 15.29 5.17 2.13
C ILE A 254 15.28 3.67 2.40
N LYS A 255 15.35 3.30 3.67
CA LYS A 255 15.32 1.92 4.13
C LYS A 255 14.31 1.77 5.25
N SER A 256 13.42 0.77 5.14
CA SER A 256 12.50 0.41 6.21
C SER A 256 13.25 -0.28 7.36
N ALA A 257 12.68 -0.26 8.56
CA ALA A 257 13.21 -0.99 9.72
C ALA A 257 13.27 -2.51 9.49
N GLN A 258 12.50 -3.03 8.52
CA GLN A 258 12.48 -4.43 8.12
C GLN A 258 13.50 -4.77 7.02
N GLY A 259 14.22 -3.76 6.51
CA GLY A 259 15.29 -3.94 5.53
C GLY A 259 14.91 -3.64 4.09
N ASP A 260 13.64 -3.35 3.78
CA ASP A 260 13.23 -2.99 2.42
C ASP A 260 13.85 -1.64 2.02
N VAL A 261 14.39 -1.57 0.80
CA VAL A 261 15.06 -0.38 0.27
C VAL A 261 14.24 0.20 -0.89
N PHE A 262 14.04 1.52 -0.85
CA PHE A 262 13.33 2.26 -1.89
C PHE A 262 14.24 3.37 -2.42
N ASN A 263 14.34 3.45 -3.76
CA ASN A 263 15.12 4.45 -4.47
C ASN A 263 14.19 5.36 -5.26
N PHE A 264 14.41 6.68 -5.13
CA PHE A 264 13.66 7.70 -5.83
C PHE A 264 14.62 8.58 -6.63
N THR A 265 14.24 8.88 -7.86
CA THR A 265 14.97 9.80 -8.75
C THR A 265 14.44 11.23 -8.67
N SER A 266 13.26 11.42 -8.09
CA SER A 266 12.64 12.73 -7.90
C SER A 266 12.19 12.90 -6.46
N PRO A 267 12.53 14.01 -5.80
CA PRO A 267 12.25 14.24 -4.38
C PRO A 267 10.84 14.76 -4.08
N GLN A 268 9.98 14.99 -5.08
CA GLN A 268 8.80 15.81 -4.85
C GLN A 268 7.68 15.10 -4.09
N THR A 269 7.34 13.86 -4.44
CA THR A 269 6.27 13.11 -3.77
C THR A 269 6.41 11.62 -4.10
N SER A 270 6.46 10.79 -3.08
CA SER A 270 6.67 9.36 -3.25
C SER A 270 5.58 8.55 -2.55
N TRP A 271 5.12 7.48 -3.22
CA TRP A 271 4.22 6.49 -2.62
C TRP A 271 5.01 5.53 -1.75
N ILE A 272 4.81 5.60 -0.44
CA ILE A 272 5.57 4.83 0.54
C ILE A 272 4.62 3.92 1.32
N PRO A 273 4.94 2.62 1.49
CA PRO A 273 4.15 1.73 2.33
C PRO A 273 4.07 2.25 3.78
N THR A 274 2.87 2.32 4.34
CA THR A 274 2.64 2.80 5.71
C THR A 274 2.89 1.72 6.73
N SER A 275 2.47 0.51 6.38
CA SER A 275 2.51 -0.65 7.26
C SER A 275 2.65 -1.94 6.47
N ARG A 276 3.03 -2.98 7.17
CA ARG A 276 3.09 -4.35 6.67
C ARG A 276 2.23 -5.24 7.53
N THR A 277 1.52 -6.15 6.91
CA THR A 277 0.79 -7.20 7.62
C THR A 277 1.66 -8.44 7.81
N ALA A 278 1.75 -8.90 9.04
CA ALA A 278 2.42 -10.15 9.39
C ALA A 278 1.42 -11.12 10.04
N ARG A 279 1.64 -12.42 9.85
CA ARG A 279 0.88 -13.45 10.56
C ARG A 279 1.43 -13.59 11.97
N ARG A 280 0.52 -13.61 12.93
CA ARG A 280 0.76 -13.92 14.35
C ARG A 280 -0.12 -15.10 14.77
N GLU A 281 0.01 -15.53 15.98
CA GLU A 281 -0.80 -16.64 16.55
C GLU A 281 -2.31 -16.38 16.47
N GLN A 282 -2.74 -15.15 16.65
CA GLN A 282 -4.15 -14.73 16.61
C GLN A 282 -4.65 -14.26 15.25
N GLY A 283 -3.84 -14.43 14.16
CA GLY A 283 -4.19 -13.99 12.82
C GLY A 283 -3.24 -12.97 12.24
N LEU A 284 -3.76 -12.10 11.36
CA LEU A 284 -2.98 -11.03 10.75
C LEU A 284 -2.90 -9.83 11.69
N GLU A 285 -1.69 -9.29 11.84
CA GLU A 285 -1.41 -8.08 12.61
C GLU A 285 -0.72 -7.03 11.75
N GLU A 286 -1.11 -5.78 11.91
CA GLU A 286 -0.48 -4.64 11.27
C GLU A 286 0.77 -4.20 12.05
N THR A 287 1.88 -4.01 11.35
CA THR A 287 3.09 -3.39 11.90
C THR A 287 3.41 -2.14 11.10
N LYS A 288 3.40 -0.99 11.76
CA LYS A 288 3.79 0.29 11.15
C LYS A 288 5.26 0.26 10.74
N LEU A 289 5.55 0.78 9.55
CA LEU A 289 6.91 0.83 9.00
C LEU A 289 7.58 2.15 9.38
N GLN A 290 8.73 2.04 10.02
CA GLN A 290 9.64 3.16 10.25
C GLN A 290 10.71 3.17 9.16
N TYR A 291 11.03 4.35 8.64
CA TYR A 291 11.99 4.57 7.57
C TYR A 291 13.18 5.37 8.07
N SER A 292 14.36 5.03 7.56
CA SER A 292 15.58 5.82 7.70
C SER A 292 16.00 6.30 6.31
N VAL A 293 16.39 7.57 6.19
CA VAL A 293 17.01 8.09 4.96
C VAL A 293 18.49 7.74 5.00
N ILE A 294 18.93 6.87 4.09
CA ILE A 294 20.31 6.37 4.06
C ILE A 294 21.19 7.09 3.04
N SER A 295 20.58 7.71 2.03
CA SER A 295 21.30 8.48 1.03
C SER A 295 20.43 9.59 0.45
N VAL A 296 21.01 10.79 0.32
CA VAL A 296 20.55 11.87 -0.53
C VAL A 296 21.76 12.34 -1.32
N MET A 297 21.70 12.20 -2.64
CA MET A 297 22.81 12.52 -3.53
C MET A 297 22.68 13.92 -4.07
N ILE A 298 23.66 14.78 -3.78
CA ILE A 298 23.82 16.14 -4.32
C ILE A 298 25.25 16.24 -4.86
N ASP A 299 25.40 16.71 -6.08
CA ASP A 299 26.68 16.98 -6.74
C ASP A 299 27.65 15.78 -6.62
N GLY A 300 27.13 14.56 -6.78
CA GLY A 300 27.88 13.30 -6.70
C GLY A 300 28.20 12.79 -5.29
N SER A 301 27.78 13.50 -4.24
CA SER A 301 28.08 13.14 -2.85
C SER A 301 26.83 12.82 -2.03
N ASN A 302 26.93 11.86 -1.10
CA ASN A 302 25.88 11.59 -0.13
C ASN A 302 25.96 12.61 1.02
N VAL A 303 24.89 13.41 1.17
CA VAL A 303 24.83 14.54 2.10
C VAL A 303 23.90 14.31 3.30
N VAL A 304 23.36 13.11 3.48
CA VAL A 304 22.43 12.83 4.58
C VAL A 304 23.14 12.47 5.88
N ASN A 305 22.63 12.97 7.00
CA ASN A 305 23.02 12.47 8.33
C ASN A 305 22.12 11.27 8.72
N GLN A 306 22.57 10.06 8.48
CA GLN A 306 21.83 8.83 8.70
C GLN A 306 21.36 8.61 10.14
N ALA A 307 22.07 9.16 11.13
CA ALA A 307 21.80 8.90 12.54
C ALA A 307 20.53 9.60 13.07
N GLN A 308 20.06 10.64 12.40
CA GLN A 308 19.03 11.53 12.94
C GLN A 308 17.68 11.49 12.21
N GLN A 309 17.55 10.68 11.14
CA GLN A 309 16.40 10.81 10.22
C GLN A 309 15.60 9.55 10.17
N ARG A 310 14.59 9.49 11.03
CA ARG A 310 13.63 8.38 11.13
C ARG A 310 12.22 8.92 11.00
N PHE A 311 11.45 8.35 10.09
CA PHE A 311 10.12 8.81 9.73
C PHE A 311 9.15 7.64 9.71
N TYR A 312 7.87 7.94 9.94
CA TYR A 312 6.75 7.06 9.62
C TYR A 312 6.01 7.65 8.42
N ALA A 313 5.48 6.81 7.54
CA ALA A 313 4.68 7.27 6.42
C ALA A 313 3.22 7.38 6.85
N ASN A 314 2.82 8.50 7.47
CA ASN A 314 1.42 8.77 7.80
C ASN A 314 0.74 9.54 6.66
N PRO A 315 -0.61 9.55 6.62
CA PRO A 315 -1.35 10.36 5.65
C PRO A 315 -0.92 11.83 5.72
N ASN A 316 -0.62 12.42 4.56
CA ASN A 316 -0.24 13.83 4.42
C ASN A 316 1.02 14.26 5.17
N ASP A 317 1.91 13.32 5.49
CA ASP A 317 3.17 13.64 6.15
C ASP A 317 4.10 14.41 5.24
N ASN A 318 4.81 15.36 5.86
CA ASN A 318 5.94 16.06 5.27
C ASN A 318 7.22 15.65 5.99
N TRP A 319 8.11 14.95 5.29
CA TRP A 319 9.41 14.58 5.83
C TRP A 319 10.39 15.71 5.60
N THR A 320 10.76 16.41 6.67
CA THR A 320 11.84 17.40 6.63
C THR A 320 13.17 16.68 6.81
N ILE A 321 13.93 16.57 5.73
CA ILE A 321 15.19 15.85 5.67
C ILE A 321 16.33 16.87 5.81
N SER A 322 17.12 16.75 6.89
CA SER A 322 18.29 17.60 7.11
C SER A 322 19.52 17.07 6.38
N LEU A 323 20.16 17.94 5.63
CA LEU A 323 21.31 17.63 4.80
C LEU A 323 22.58 18.25 5.39
N ILE A 324 23.67 17.51 5.33
CA ILE A 324 24.99 17.98 5.76
C ILE A 324 25.61 18.73 4.58
N LEU A 325 25.39 20.04 4.55
CA LEU A 325 25.92 20.94 3.56
C LEU A 325 26.80 22.00 4.24
N TYR A 326 27.78 22.52 3.53
CA TYR A 326 28.79 23.39 4.05
C TYR A 326 28.84 24.70 3.28
N THR A 327 29.42 25.72 3.91
CA THR A 327 29.71 27.02 3.31
C THR A 327 31.23 27.13 3.05
N LEU A 328 31.58 27.57 1.85
CA LEU A 328 32.93 27.93 1.47
C LEU A 328 33.00 29.44 1.32
N HIS A 329 33.75 30.11 2.26
CA HIS A 329 34.10 31.50 2.16
C HIS A 329 35.39 31.66 1.33
N ILE A 330 35.36 32.45 0.29
CA ILE A 330 36.54 32.73 -0.56
C ILE A 330 36.89 34.18 -0.45
N ASP A 331 38.16 34.47 -0.13
CA ASP A 331 38.76 35.80 -0.09
C ASP A 331 39.96 35.86 -1.05
N ALA A 332 39.82 36.66 -2.11
CA ALA A 332 40.81 36.73 -3.19
C ALA A 332 41.65 38.02 -3.08
N ARG A 333 42.95 37.87 -2.83
CA ARG A 333 43.88 38.96 -2.60
C ARG A 333 45.08 38.90 -3.53
N ASP A 334 45.57 40.09 -3.88
CA ASP A 334 46.86 40.26 -4.49
C ASP A 334 47.99 39.79 -3.54
N GLY A 335 48.97 39.08 -4.09
CA GLY A 335 50.00 38.41 -3.31
C GLY A 335 50.98 39.34 -2.62
N LEU A 336 51.23 40.53 -3.18
CA LEU A 336 52.25 41.49 -2.68
C LEU A 336 51.59 42.58 -1.82
N PHE A 337 50.48 43.16 -2.29
CA PHE A 337 49.86 44.33 -1.66
C PHE A 337 48.60 44.01 -0.86
N GLY A 338 48.08 42.78 -0.98
CA GLY A 338 46.84 42.37 -0.29
C GLY A 338 45.57 43.07 -0.80
N SER A 339 45.62 43.69 -1.96
CA SER A 339 44.48 44.36 -2.58
C SER A 339 43.47 43.35 -3.10
N PRO A 340 42.14 43.67 -3.11
CA PRO A 340 41.14 42.82 -3.71
C PRO A 340 41.41 42.55 -5.21
N VAL A 341 41.36 41.29 -5.63
CA VAL A 341 41.60 40.90 -7.02
C VAL A 341 40.60 39.88 -7.51
N GLY A 342 40.28 39.91 -8.83
CA GLY A 342 39.33 38.99 -9.46
C GLY A 342 37.93 39.60 -9.60
N LYS A 343 37.17 39.08 -10.54
CA LYS A 343 35.78 39.45 -10.79
C LYS A 343 34.79 38.35 -10.43
N SER A 344 35.20 37.09 -10.61
CA SER A 344 34.39 35.94 -10.31
C SER A 344 35.23 34.71 -9.98
N VAL A 345 34.58 33.71 -9.41
CA VAL A 345 35.12 32.39 -9.09
C VAL A 345 34.46 31.38 -9.97
N ASN A 346 35.24 30.61 -10.73
CA ASN A 346 34.79 29.38 -11.38
C ASN A 346 35.01 28.22 -10.38
N LEU A 347 33.92 27.70 -9.85
CA LEU A 347 33.92 26.55 -8.95
C LEU A 347 33.57 25.28 -9.72
N GLN A 348 34.52 24.36 -9.83
CA GLN A 348 34.26 23.02 -10.34
C GLN A 348 33.83 22.10 -9.20
N PHE A 349 32.69 21.48 -9.38
CA PHE A 349 32.07 20.57 -8.42
C PHE A 349 32.66 19.17 -8.52
N PRO A 350 32.44 18.29 -7.50
CA PRO A 350 32.95 16.90 -7.51
C PRO A 350 32.45 16.04 -8.68
N ASP A 351 31.29 16.34 -9.23
CA ASP A 351 30.70 15.68 -10.42
C ASP A 351 31.24 16.22 -11.74
N GLY A 352 32.11 17.25 -11.68
CA GLY A 352 32.78 17.84 -12.83
C GLY A 352 32.07 19.03 -13.45
N HIS A 353 30.84 19.38 -13.06
CA HIS A 353 30.23 20.62 -13.57
C HIS A 353 30.92 21.87 -12.99
N ILE A 354 30.86 22.96 -13.75
CA ILE A 354 31.50 24.25 -13.35
C ILE A 354 30.39 25.29 -13.24
N LYS A 355 30.46 26.08 -12.13
CA LYS A 355 29.58 27.23 -11.94
C LYS A 355 30.36 28.46 -11.62
N ASN A 356 30.01 29.58 -12.25
CA ASN A 356 30.62 30.88 -12.02
C ASN A 356 29.86 31.64 -10.94
N TYR A 357 30.60 32.23 -10.01
CA TYR A 357 30.09 33.03 -8.91
C TYR A 357 30.75 34.40 -8.92
N PRO A 358 30.02 35.53 -9.02
CA PRO A 358 30.59 36.85 -8.98
C PRO A 358 31.13 37.17 -7.59
N LEU A 359 32.33 37.76 -7.53
CA LEU A 359 32.91 38.31 -6.30
C LEU A 359 32.28 39.68 -5.99
N ASP A 360 32.20 40.00 -4.72
CA ASP A 360 31.80 41.33 -4.27
C ASP A 360 32.91 42.37 -4.50
N LYS A 361 32.67 43.64 -4.09
CA LYS A 361 33.65 44.73 -4.21
C LYS A 361 34.90 44.50 -3.37
N SER A 362 34.80 43.68 -2.36
CA SER A 362 35.91 43.28 -1.47
C SER A 362 36.65 42.05 -1.98
N ALA A 363 36.26 41.53 -3.16
CA ALA A 363 36.73 40.28 -3.76
C ALA A 363 36.48 39.07 -2.84
N THR A 364 35.36 39.09 -2.12
CA THR A 364 34.92 37.99 -1.25
C THR A 364 33.60 37.41 -1.74
N ILE A 365 33.35 36.15 -1.37
CA ILE A 365 32.05 35.46 -1.59
C ILE A 365 31.86 34.33 -0.61
N ASP A 366 30.61 34.17 -0.16
CA ASP A 366 30.13 33.01 0.57
C ASP A 366 29.32 32.09 -0.37
N ILE A 367 29.82 30.89 -0.60
CA ILE A 367 29.14 29.89 -1.39
C ILE A 367 28.51 28.85 -0.44
N HIS A 368 27.20 28.95 -0.28
CA HIS A 368 26.44 28.12 0.66
C HIS A 368 25.99 26.80 0.04
N SER A 369 25.57 25.88 0.90
CA SER A 369 24.92 24.60 0.54
C SER A 369 25.78 23.72 -0.38
N LEU A 370 27.08 23.65 -0.14
CA LEU A 370 28.00 22.76 -0.84
C LEU A 370 28.07 21.40 -0.19
N ALA A 371 28.03 20.33 -0.99
CA ALA A 371 28.21 18.96 -0.53
C ALA A 371 29.68 18.73 -0.08
N ARG A 372 29.88 17.70 0.74
CA ARG A 372 31.24 17.22 1.02
C ARG A 372 31.91 16.72 -0.26
N GLY A 373 33.12 17.16 -0.55
CA GLY A 373 33.83 16.75 -1.75
C GLY A 373 35.09 17.50 -2.03
N ILE A 374 35.72 17.22 -3.17
CA ILE A 374 36.87 17.95 -3.68
C ILE A 374 36.35 18.90 -4.75
N TYR A 375 36.54 20.18 -4.49
CA TYR A 375 36.20 21.26 -5.40
C TYR A 375 37.50 21.86 -5.99
N HIS A 376 37.39 22.41 -7.18
CA HIS A 376 38.51 23.19 -7.76
C HIS A 376 38.06 24.62 -7.95
N VAL A 377 38.85 25.52 -7.34
CA VAL A 377 38.61 26.98 -7.34
C VAL A 377 39.55 27.63 -8.32
N GLU A 378 39.00 28.33 -9.31
CA GLU A 378 39.74 29.14 -10.25
C GLU A 378 39.18 30.57 -10.26
N LEU A 379 40.03 31.58 -10.10
CA LEU A 379 39.63 32.98 -10.13
C LEU A 379 39.67 33.51 -11.57
N ASP A 380 38.66 34.29 -11.95
CA ASP A 380 38.62 34.99 -13.22
C ASP A 380 38.75 36.48 -13.06
N GLY A 381 39.34 37.14 -14.07
CA GLY A 381 39.55 38.59 -14.08
C GLY A 381 40.65 39.10 -13.13
N THR A 382 41.63 38.28 -12.78
CA THR A 382 42.69 38.61 -11.82
C THR A 382 43.84 39.48 -12.40
N ASN A 383 43.94 39.62 -13.74
CA ASN A 383 45.08 40.23 -14.43
C ASN A 383 46.44 39.67 -13.94
N GLY A 384 46.50 38.34 -13.72
CA GLY A 384 47.66 37.64 -13.18
C GLY A 384 47.70 36.18 -13.58
N MET A 385 48.51 35.40 -12.88
CA MET A 385 48.58 33.96 -13.07
C MET A 385 47.40 33.28 -12.37
N ASN A 386 46.51 32.64 -13.14
CA ASN A 386 45.43 31.84 -12.59
C ASN A 386 45.99 30.52 -12.06
N SER A 387 45.56 30.16 -10.84
CA SER A 387 45.84 28.84 -10.26
C SER A 387 44.55 28.13 -10.02
N ASN A 388 44.53 26.86 -10.40
CA ASN A 388 43.42 25.92 -10.06
C ASN A 388 43.76 25.32 -8.68
N ILE A 389 42.97 25.70 -7.65
CA ILE A 389 43.23 25.32 -6.26
C ILE A 389 42.24 24.24 -5.86
N PRO A 390 42.71 23.01 -5.57
CA PRO A 390 41.86 22.00 -5.02
C PRO A 390 41.49 22.27 -3.56
N VAL A 391 40.20 22.19 -3.22
CA VAL A 391 39.65 22.40 -1.89
C VAL A 391 38.88 21.15 -1.46
N ALA A 392 39.38 20.46 -0.44
CA ALA A 392 38.68 19.33 0.17
C ALA A 392 37.69 19.83 1.22
N LEU A 393 36.42 20.00 0.84
CA LEU A 393 35.39 20.53 1.70
C LEU A 393 34.77 19.41 2.56
N SER A 394 34.90 19.51 3.88
CA SER A 394 34.33 18.58 4.87
C SER A 394 33.71 19.27 6.08
N ARG A 395 33.78 20.57 6.12
CA ARG A 395 33.21 21.50 7.11
C ARG A 395 33.12 22.88 6.49
N ASN A 396 32.53 23.86 7.15
CA ASN A 396 32.61 25.26 6.76
C ASN A 396 34.09 25.69 6.74
N GLN A 397 34.52 26.25 5.64
CA GLN A 397 35.93 26.61 5.40
C GLN A 397 36.05 28.00 4.84
N GLU A 398 37.20 28.66 5.19
CA GLU A 398 37.64 29.88 4.59
C GLU A 398 38.87 29.59 3.72
N LEU A 399 38.81 30.03 2.46
CA LEU A 399 39.87 29.90 1.49
C LEU A 399 40.42 31.30 1.13
N SER A 400 41.59 31.64 1.63
CA SER A 400 42.33 32.83 1.20
C SER A 400 43.17 32.51 -0.03
N VAL A 401 42.79 33.08 -1.16
CA VAL A 401 43.48 32.89 -2.45
C VAL A 401 44.40 34.07 -2.70
N LYS A 402 45.69 33.83 -2.72
CA LYS A 402 46.72 34.86 -3.07
C LYS A 402 47.11 34.69 -4.54
N VAL A 403 46.88 35.74 -5.32
CA VAL A 403 47.17 35.77 -6.76
C VAL A 403 48.37 36.65 -7.04
N ILE A 404 49.31 36.16 -7.82
CA ILE A 404 50.43 36.96 -8.32
C ILE A 404 49.95 37.71 -9.57
N THR A 405 49.71 39.00 -9.43
CA THR A 405 49.29 39.85 -10.54
C THR A 405 50.46 40.24 -11.45
N TYR A 406 50.16 40.70 -12.67
CA TYR A 406 51.19 41.23 -13.57
C TYR A 406 51.87 42.49 -12.96
N LEU A 407 51.16 43.23 -12.10
CA LEU A 407 51.72 44.36 -11.35
C LEU A 407 52.75 43.84 -10.33
N ASP A 408 52.49 42.82 -9.58
CA ASP A 408 53.45 42.20 -8.65
C ASP A 408 54.70 41.78 -9.37
N MET A 409 54.56 41.09 -10.49
CA MET A 409 55.68 40.65 -11.31
C MET A 409 56.50 41.87 -11.82
N ALA A 410 55.84 42.92 -12.24
CA ALA A 410 56.49 44.13 -12.70
C ALA A 410 57.25 44.80 -11.56
N VAL A 411 56.64 44.92 -10.37
CA VAL A 411 57.28 45.53 -9.19
C VAL A 411 58.51 44.71 -8.73
N VAL A 412 58.29 43.35 -8.57
CA VAL A 412 59.39 42.46 -8.15
C VAL A 412 60.55 42.48 -9.18
N SER A 413 60.19 42.40 -10.47
CA SER A 413 61.20 42.48 -11.55
C SER A 413 61.92 43.83 -11.57
N GLY A 414 61.15 44.91 -11.38
CA GLY A 414 61.70 46.25 -11.31
C GLY A 414 62.67 46.42 -10.13
N ILE A 415 62.29 46.00 -8.92
CA ILE A 415 63.15 46.01 -7.73
C ILE A 415 64.41 45.15 -7.96
N SER A 416 64.23 43.94 -8.51
CA SER A 416 65.35 43.06 -8.81
C SER A 416 66.30 43.66 -9.83
N ALA A 417 65.77 44.28 -10.87
CA ALA A 417 66.57 44.96 -11.88
C ALA A 417 67.31 46.19 -11.27
N ALA A 418 66.63 47.00 -10.45
CA ALA A 418 67.21 48.11 -9.75
C ALA A 418 68.35 47.67 -8.81
N PHE A 419 68.09 46.56 -8.06
CA PHE A 419 69.11 45.98 -7.20
C PHE A 419 70.31 45.44 -7.99
N ALA A 420 70.03 44.70 -9.09
CA ALA A 420 71.10 44.23 -9.97
C ALA A 420 71.93 45.36 -10.59
N LEU A 421 71.29 46.48 -11.02
CA LEU A 421 71.96 47.68 -11.52
C LEU A 421 72.74 48.33 -10.40
N GLY A 422 72.15 48.44 -9.19
CA GLY A 422 72.87 48.98 -8.02
C GLY A 422 74.14 48.20 -7.72
N LEU A 423 74.08 46.88 -7.69
CA LEU A 423 75.27 46.03 -7.51
C LEU A 423 76.31 46.19 -8.65
N LEU A 424 75.83 46.31 -9.88
CA LEU A 424 76.68 46.50 -11.04
C LEU A 424 77.41 47.81 -10.99
N PHE A 425 76.77 48.92 -10.58
CA PHE A 425 77.35 50.21 -10.41
C PHE A 425 78.29 50.30 -9.17
N TYR A 426 77.93 49.61 -8.08
CA TYR A 426 78.77 49.46 -6.91
C TYR A 426 80.04 48.69 -7.21
N GLY A 427 79.95 47.59 -7.94
CA GLY A 427 81.10 46.79 -8.31
C GLY A 427 81.99 47.36 -9.44
N ARG A 428 81.43 48.28 -10.28
CA ARG A 428 82.12 48.90 -11.40
C ARG A 428 81.82 50.43 -11.50
N PRO A 429 82.39 51.26 -10.63
CA PRO A 429 82.07 52.71 -10.53
C PRO A 429 82.42 53.52 -11.80
N TRP A 430 83.28 53.00 -12.65
CA TRP A 430 83.61 53.65 -13.92
C TRP A 430 82.46 53.75 -14.90
N LEU A 431 81.50 52.82 -14.85
CA LEU A 431 80.26 52.80 -15.69
C LEU A 431 79.36 54.01 -15.37
N LEU A 432 79.29 54.46 -14.12
CA LEU A 432 78.56 55.66 -13.73
C LEU A 432 79.27 56.92 -14.34
N HIS A 433 80.58 56.98 -14.34
CA HIS A 433 81.30 58.05 -14.96
C HIS A 433 81.09 58.12 -16.48
N PHE A 434 80.95 56.98 -17.13
CA PHE A 434 80.68 56.93 -18.58
C PHE A 434 79.27 57.40 -18.95
N LEU A 435 78.25 57.09 -18.15
CA LEU A 435 76.90 57.55 -18.35
C LEU A 435 76.70 59.02 -18.08
N VAL A 436 77.36 59.56 -17.04
CA VAL A 436 77.35 60.99 -16.72
C VAL A 436 78.09 61.83 -17.77
N LYS A 437 79.27 61.37 -18.29
CA LYS A 437 79.94 62.00 -19.40
C LYS A 437 79.10 62.07 -20.68
N LYS A 438 78.34 61.00 -20.99
CA LYS A 438 77.49 60.98 -22.18
C LYS A 438 76.31 61.95 -22.08
N LYS A 439 75.73 62.13 -20.86
CA LYS A 439 74.70 63.11 -20.59
C LYS A 439 75.18 64.56 -20.71
N THR A 440 76.36 64.87 -20.21
CA THR A 440 76.95 66.19 -20.36
C THR A 440 77.32 66.56 -21.79
N ALA A 441 77.80 65.60 -22.60
CA ALA A 441 78.07 65.79 -24.03
C ALA A 441 76.78 66.10 -24.83
N ILE A 442 75.69 65.39 -24.55
CA ILE A 442 74.42 65.65 -25.22
C ILE A 442 73.80 66.99 -24.80
N THR A 443 73.95 67.39 -23.56
CA THR A 443 73.50 68.73 -23.07
C THR A 443 74.27 69.83 -23.68
N GLN A 444 75.61 69.71 -23.84
CA GLN A 444 76.47 70.71 -24.52
C GLN A 444 76.13 70.84 -26.01
N GLU A 445 75.86 69.75 -26.67
CA GLU A 445 75.46 69.75 -28.09
C GLU A 445 74.07 70.44 -28.33
N ARG A 446 73.13 70.30 -27.40
CA ARG A 446 71.87 71.04 -27.45
C ARG A 446 72.00 72.50 -27.16
N THR A 447 72.88 72.90 -26.21
CA THR A 447 73.15 74.33 -25.91
C THR A 447 73.88 75.00 -27.05
N TRP A 448 74.79 74.30 -27.76
CA TRP A 448 75.53 74.86 -28.89
C TRP A 448 74.62 75.09 -30.10
N LYS A 449 73.63 74.16 -30.40
CA LYS A 449 72.66 74.35 -31.48
C LYS A 449 71.71 75.53 -31.20
N SER A 450 71.26 75.74 -29.93
CA SER A 450 70.36 76.84 -29.60
C SER A 450 71.03 78.25 -29.64
N ILE A 451 72.38 78.37 -29.68
CA ILE A 451 73.12 79.62 -29.76
C ILE A 451 73.38 80.01 -31.25
N HIS A 452 73.32 79.10 -32.18
CA HIS A 452 73.63 79.35 -33.60
C HIS A 452 72.36 79.36 -34.51
N GLU A 453 71.14 79.21 -33.97
CA GLU A 453 69.92 79.35 -34.69
C GLU A 453 69.07 80.58 -34.33
N ASN A 454 69.66 81.59 -33.65
CA ASN A 454 69.08 82.93 -33.43
C ASN A 454 69.88 84.03 -34.16
#